data_83045041e1ab103528c99dc1d23c5077
#
_entry.id   83045041e1ab103528c99dc1d23c5077
#
_cell.length_a   1.000
_cell.length_b   1.000
_cell.length_c   1.000
_cell.angle_alpha   90.00
_cell.angle_beta   90.00
_cell.angle_gamma   90.00
#
_symmetry.space_group_name_H-M   'P 1'
#
loop_
_entity.id
_entity.type
_entity.pdbx_description
1 polymer ?
#
loop_
_entity_poly.entity_id
_entity_poly.type
_entity_poly.pdbx_seq_one_letter_code
_entity_poly.pdbx_strand_id
1 'polypeptide(L)'
;CIIIGGILYSSFSGAQSMGYNWQWYQIPKYIYSYTDNGFQFGELMLGLWTTITLSFNALILAFVIGLLVALLRLSGLYIGTKVAICFLEFVRNVPLLVLVYLFYYVLGPVFNYDRYTASILCLAVYHSALISEILRAGINAVAQGQWEAAKSIGMSKTQAYRYIILPQSIRFLLPPMTGEVVHMVKSSAIVSVIAVAELTTLGQNLISDTYMAFEIWFTIAIIYMVVILILSIGASLVEKRYTVIN
;
A
#
# COMPACT_ATOMS: atom_id res chain seq x y z
N CYS A 1 -9.80 14.77 -20.19
CA CYS A 1 -10.92 15.67 -19.76
C CYS A 1 -12.25 15.31 -20.41
N ILE A 2 -12.36 15.11 -21.75
CA ILE A 2 -13.62 14.83 -22.46
C ILE A 2 -14.28 13.53 -22.01
N ILE A 3 -13.49 12.45 -21.84
CA ILE A 3 -13.99 11.14 -21.40
C ILE A 3 -14.53 11.22 -19.96
N ILE A 4 -13.82 11.90 -19.06
CA ILE A 4 -14.27 12.09 -17.66
C ILE A 4 -15.57 12.90 -17.62
N GLY A 5 -15.64 14.00 -18.39
CA GLY A 5 -16.86 14.79 -18.52
C GLY A 5 -18.04 13.99 -19.08
N GLY A 6 -17.78 13.12 -20.06
CA GLY A 6 -18.80 12.21 -20.62
C GLY A 6 -19.30 11.20 -19.59
N ILE A 7 -18.41 10.60 -18.79
CA ILE A 7 -18.77 9.66 -17.71
C ILE A 7 -19.62 10.36 -16.63
N LEU A 8 -19.19 11.54 -16.18
CA LEU A 8 -19.93 12.32 -15.18
C LEU A 8 -21.32 12.72 -15.68
N TYR A 9 -21.42 13.19 -16.94
CA TYR A 9 -22.68 13.51 -17.55
C TYR A 9 -23.62 12.30 -17.68
N SER A 10 -23.08 11.15 -18.14
CA SER A 10 -23.85 9.91 -18.26
C SER A 10 -24.31 9.39 -16.90
N SER A 11 -23.45 9.49 -15.86
CA SER A 11 -23.81 9.10 -14.49
C SER A 11 -24.93 9.99 -13.94
N PHE A 12 -24.84 11.30 -14.17
CA PHE A 12 -25.85 12.24 -13.72
C PHE A 12 -27.19 12.01 -14.46
N SER A 13 -27.16 11.88 -15.78
CA SER A 13 -28.34 11.62 -16.60
C SER A 13 -28.97 10.26 -16.29
N GLY A 14 -28.15 9.21 -16.08
CA GLY A 14 -28.61 7.89 -15.67
C GLY A 14 -29.28 7.90 -14.29
N ALA A 15 -28.71 8.60 -13.32
CA ALA A 15 -29.28 8.76 -11.99
C ALA A 15 -30.65 9.50 -12.04
N GLN A 16 -30.75 10.54 -12.86
CA GLN A 16 -32.05 11.24 -13.07
C GLN A 16 -33.11 10.31 -13.66
N SER A 17 -32.76 9.49 -14.64
CA SER A 17 -33.72 8.54 -15.26
C SER A 17 -34.19 7.45 -14.28
N MET A 18 -33.40 7.16 -13.23
CA MET A 18 -33.74 6.23 -12.14
C MET A 18 -34.55 6.89 -11.02
N GLY A 19 -34.85 8.21 -11.12
CA GLY A 19 -35.52 8.96 -10.06
C GLY A 19 -34.64 9.20 -8.81
N TYR A 20 -33.30 9.15 -8.98
CA TYR A 20 -32.37 9.34 -7.86
C TYR A 20 -32.38 10.77 -7.38
N ASN A 21 -32.53 10.96 -6.06
CA ASN A 21 -32.54 12.27 -5.41
C ASN A 21 -31.15 12.58 -4.84
N TRP A 22 -30.44 13.51 -5.47
CA TRP A 22 -29.08 13.92 -5.05
C TRP A 22 -29.06 14.62 -3.71
N GLN A 23 -28.17 14.19 -2.81
CA GLN A 23 -28.07 14.67 -1.43
C GLN A 23 -26.66 15.17 -1.08
N TRP A 24 -25.96 15.79 -2.02
CA TRP A 24 -24.60 16.32 -1.79
C TRP A 24 -24.48 17.23 -0.57
N TYR A 25 -25.55 17.91 -0.17
CA TYR A 25 -25.58 18.76 1.03
C TYR A 25 -25.35 17.97 2.33
N GLN A 26 -25.49 16.66 2.32
CA GLN A 26 -25.24 15.81 3.50
C GLN A 26 -23.79 15.36 3.63
N ILE A 27 -22.99 15.37 2.53
CA ILE A 27 -21.63 14.89 2.53
C ILE A 27 -20.72 15.56 3.55
N PRO A 28 -20.77 16.90 3.76
CA PRO A 28 -19.89 17.56 4.73
C PRO A 28 -19.94 16.96 6.14
N LYS A 29 -21.10 16.51 6.61
CA LYS A 29 -21.23 15.92 7.96
C LYS A 29 -20.45 14.61 8.14
N TYR A 30 -20.20 13.86 7.06
CA TYR A 30 -19.42 12.63 7.07
C TYR A 30 -17.91 12.89 6.96
N ILE A 31 -17.50 14.13 6.65
CA ILE A 31 -16.12 14.57 6.64
C ILE A 31 -15.79 15.26 7.97
N TYR A 32 -16.62 16.22 8.39
CA TYR A 32 -16.48 16.93 9.67
C TYR A 32 -17.83 17.36 10.21
N SER A 33 -17.95 17.48 11.52
CA SER A 33 -19.14 18.02 12.18
C SER A 33 -18.74 18.94 13.33
N TYR A 34 -19.59 19.95 13.58
CA TYR A 34 -19.50 20.77 14.78
C TYR A 34 -20.64 20.38 15.71
N THR A 35 -20.30 19.86 16.89
CA THR A 35 -21.22 19.51 17.95
C THR A 35 -20.99 20.42 19.15
N ASP A 36 -21.86 20.37 20.16
CA ASP A 36 -21.72 21.14 21.43
C ASP A 36 -20.37 20.86 22.10
N ASN A 37 -19.74 19.71 21.82
CA ASN A 37 -18.41 19.33 22.30
C ASN A 37 -17.25 19.80 21.37
N GLY A 38 -17.54 20.65 20.36
CA GLY A 38 -16.57 21.20 19.43
C GLY A 38 -16.46 20.44 18.09
N PHE A 39 -15.31 20.62 17.41
CA PHE A 39 -15.00 20.01 16.13
C PHE A 39 -14.79 18.50 16.28
N GLN A 40 -15.44 17.72 15.42
CA GLN A 40 -15.25 16.25 15.32
C GLN A 40 -15.07 15.83 13.88
N PHE A 41 -14.19 14.83 13.67
CA PHE A 41 -14.07 14.18 12.38
C PHE A 41 -15.29 13.30 12.10
N GLY A 42 -15.81 13.41 10.86
CA GLY A 42 -16.87 12.53 10.40
C GLY A 42 -16.36 11.11 10.10
N GLU A 43 -17.31 10.21 9.87
CA GLU A 43 -17.02 8.76 9.70
C GLU A 43 -16.02 8.48 8.58
N LEU A 44 -16.10 9.19 7.45
CA LEU A 44 -15.15 8.99 6.35
C LEU A 44 -13.71 9.37 6.75
N MET A 45 -13.53 10.41 7.59
CA MET A 45 -12.20 10.79 8.07
C MET A 45 -11.67 9.80 9.11
N LEU A 46 -12.52 9.23 9.94
CA LEU A 46 -12.14 8.15 10.87
C LEU A 46 -11.72 6.89 10.07
N GLY A 47 -12.46 6.55 9.02
CA GLY A 47 -12.10 5.48 8.11
C GLY A 47 -10.77 5.72 7.40
N LEU A 48 -10.54 6.95 6.93
CA LEU A 48 -9.27 7.35 6.34
C LEU A 48 -8.11 7.21 7.34
N TRP A 49 -8.30 7.60 8.58
CA TRP A 49 -7.29 7.41 9.63
C TRP A 49 -6.94 5.93 9.82
N THR A 50 -7.95 5.06 9.85
CA THR A 50 -7.75 3.61 9.92
C THR A 50 -6.99 3.09 8.69
N THR A 51 -7.35 3.55 7.49
CA THR A 51 -6.65 3.20 6.24
C THR A 51 -5.17 3.56 6.32
N ILE A 52 -4.84 4.77 6.78
CA ILE A 52 -3.46 5.26 6.88
C ILE A 52 -2.67 4.47 7.93
N THR A 53 -3.22 4.31 9.13
CA THR A 53 -2.54 3.59 10.23
C THR A 53 -2.33 2.12 9.90
N LEU A 54 -3.32 1.46 9.31
CA LEU A 54 -3.23 0.08 8.85
C LEU A 54 -2.14 -0.08 7.77
N SER A 55 -2.17 0.79 6.75
CA SER A 55 -1.18 0.77 5.66
C SER A 55 0.24 1.04 6.16
N PHE A 56 0.40 1.96 7.10
CA PHE A 56 1.71 2.29 7.69
C PHE A 56 2.28 1.11 8.49
N ASN A 57 1.47 0.50 9.35
CA ASN A 57 1.89 -0.67 10.13
C ASN A 57 2.23 -1.86 9.24
N ALA A 58 1.39 -2.12 8.22
CA ALA A 58 1.64 -3.18 7.25
C ALA A 58 2.91 -2.92 6.44
N LEU A 59 3.19 -1.67 6.06
CA LEU A 59 4.38 -1.29 5.30
C LEU A 59 5.68 -1.52 6.10
N ILE A 60 5.70 -1.15 7.38
CA ILE A 60 6.85 -1.41 8.25
C ILE A 60 7.14 -2.91 8.31
N LEU A 61 6.12 -3.70 8.58
CA LEU A 61 6.26 -5.15 8.69
C LEU A 61 6.64 -5.78 7.35
N ALA A 62 6.04 -5.31 6.25
CA ALA A 62 6.38 -5.73 4.89
C ALA A 62 7.85 -5.45 4.54
N PHE A 63 8.36 -4.29 4.95
CA PHE A 63 9.77 -3.94 4.74
C PHE A 63 10.71 -4.89 5.51
N VAL A 64 10.40 -5.17 6.78
CA VAL A 64 11.20 -6.11 7.60
C VAL A 64 11.21 -7.51 6.97
N ILE A 65 10.04 -8.06 6.65
CA ILE A 65 9.94 -9.39 6.04
C ILE A 65 10.60 -9.39 4.66
N GLY A 66 10.34 -8.39 3.82
CA GLY A 66 10.91 -8.25 2.49
C GLY A 66 12.43 -8.15 2.49
N LEU A 67 12.99 -7.42 3.47
CA LEU A 67 14.44 -7.33 3.67
C LEU A 67 15.04 -8.70 4.02
N LEU A 68 14.42 -9.44 4.97
CA LEU A 68 14.85 -10.77 5.34
C LEU A 68 14.83 -11.74 4.15
N VAL A 69 13.76 -11.72 3.36
CA VAL A 69 13.62 -12.54 2.15
C VAL A 69 14.68 -12.16 1.10
N ALA A 70 14.92 -10.86 0.89
CA ALA A 70 15.96 -10.38 -0.02
C ALA A 70 17.35 -10.83 0.42
N LEU A 71 17.68 -10.70 1.72
CA LEU A 71 18.95 -11.13 2.30
C LEU A 71 19.16 -12.65 2.16
N LEU A 72 18.15 -13.46 2.39
CA LEU A 72 18.22 -14.91 2.17
C LEU A 72 18.56 -15.23 0.72
N ARG A 73 17.99 -14.54 -0.26
CA ARG A 73 18.28 -14.74 -1.69
C ARG A 73 19.67 -14.26 -2.10
N LEU A 74 20.17 -13.18 -1.48
CA LEU A 74 21.50 -12.62 -1.76
C LEU A 74 22.63 -13.31 -0.99
N SER A 75 22.30 -14.12 0.02
CA SER A 75 23.29 -14.80 0.86
C SER A 75 24.12 -15.84 0.13
N GLY A 76 23.60 -16.43 -0.95
CA GLY A 76 24.19 -17.57 -1.64
C GLY A 76 24.01 -18.92 -0.91
N LEU A 77 23.27 -18.95 0.21
CA LEU A 77 22.93 -20.18 0.93
C LEU A 77 21.85 -20.95 0.15
N TYR A 78 22.14 -22.17 -0.26
CA TYR A 78 21.24 -22.97 -1.09
C TYR A 78 19.85 -23.13 -0.45
N ILE A 79 19.78 -23.55 0.82
CA ILE A 79 18.52 -23.76 1.54
C ILE A 79 17.77 -22.42 1.71
N GLY A 80 18.47 -21.37 2.17
CA GLY A 80 17.85 -20.04 2.36
C GLY A 80 17.26 -19.47 1.08
N THR A 81 17.98 -19.62 -0.04
CA THR A 81 17.49 -19.20 -1.35
C THR A 81 16.25 -19.98 -1.78
N LYS A 82 16.21 -21.29 -1.57
CA LYS A 82 15.04 -22.13 -1.91
C LYS A 82 13.82 -21.80 -1.08
N VAL A 83 13.99 -21.59 0.23
CA VAL A 83 12.89 -21.16 1.13
C VAL A 83 12.34 -19.80 0.69
N ALA A 84 13.22 -18.83 0.43
CA ALA A 84 12.80 -17.52 -0.05
C ALA A 84 12.06 -17.58 -1.40
N ILE A 85 12.52 -18.39 -2.35
CA ILE A 85 11.83 -18.57 -3.63
C ILE A 85 10.46 -19.22 -3.43
N CYS A 86 10.37 -20.28 -2.62
CA CYS A 86 9.08 -20.93 -2.32
C CYS A 86 8.07 -19.96 -1.72
N PHE A 87 8.51 -19.12 -0.76
CA PHE A 87 7.69 -18.05 -0.19
C PHE A 87 7.19 -17.06 -1.26
N LEU A 88 8.08 -16.58 -2.11
CA LEU A 88 7.75 -15.63 -3.16
C LEU A 88 6.75 -16.22 -4.18
N GLU A 89 6.99 -17.45 -4.62
CA GLU A 89 6.09 -18.13 -5.56
C GLU A 89 4.71 -18.34 -4.93
N PHE A 90 4.62 -18.73 -3.65
CA PHE A 90 3.36 -18.85 -2.95
C PHE A 90 2.62 -17.51 -2.90
N VAL A 91 3.26 -16.45 -2.39
CA VAL A 91 2.61 -15.14 -2.20
C VAL A 91 2.19 -14.51 -3.52
N ARG A 92 3.01 -14.62 -4.56
CA ARG A 92 2.76 -13.99 -5.88
C ARG A 92 1.70 -14.70 -6.71
N ASN A 93 1.52 -16.00 -6.52
CA ASN A 93 0.57 -16.79 -7.29
C ASN A 93 -0.81 -16.94 -6.59
N VAL A 94 -0.93 -16.52 -5.33
CA VAL A 94 -2.22 -16.49 -4.64
C VAL A 94 -2.83 -15.09 -4.73
N PRO A 95 -4.08 -14.93 -5.19
CA PRO A 95 -4.75 -13.64 -5.23
C PRO A 95 -4.83 -12.99 -3.85
N LEU A 96 -4.59 -11.68 -3.76
CA LEU A 96 -4.60 -10.95 -2.48
C LEU A 96 -5.92 -11.16 -1.70
N LEU A 97 -7.06 -11.15 -2.38
CA LEU A 97 -8.36 -11.41 -1.74
C LEU A 97 -8.41 -12.76 -1.03
N VAL A 98 -7.85 -13.80 -1.65
CA VAL A 98 -7.80 -15.15 -1.07
C VAL A 98 -6.87 -15.17 0.16
N LEU A 99 -5.74 -14.45 0.09
CA LEU A 99 -4.85 -14.29 1.25
C LEU A 99 -5.57 -13.59 2.41
N VAL A 100 -6.36 -12.54 2.15
CA VAL A 100 -7.15 -11.87 3.21
C VAL A 100 -8.07 -12.86 3.92
N TYR A 101 -8.81 -13.69 3.16
CA TYR A 101 -9.68 -14.70 3.74
C TYR A 101 -8.91 -15.76 4.52
N LEU A 102 -7.78 -16.23 3.99
CA LEU A 102 -6.92 -17.20 4.67
C LEU A 102 -6.38 -16.65 5.99
N PHE A 103 -5.87 -15.42 5.99
CA PHE A 103 -5.37 -14.79 7.21
C PHE A 103 -6.47 -14.60 8.24
N TYR A 104 -7.66 -14.15 7.84
CA TYR A 104 -8.73 -13.88 8.80
C TYR A 104 -9.50 -15.12 9.24
N TYR A 105 -10.00 -15.92 8.30
CA TYR A 105 -10.89 -17.05 8.63
C TYR A 105 -10.15 -18.33 9.02
N VAL A 106 -8.92 -18.53 8.55
CA VAL A 106 -8.15 -19.75 8.85
C VAL A 106 -7.12 -19.49 9.95
N LEU A 107 -6.23 -18.51 9.75
CA LEU A 107 -5.17 -18.23 10.70
C LEU A 107 -5.65 -17.43 11.93
N GLY A 108 -6.64 -16.54 11.76
CA GLY A 108 -7.19 -15.73 12.85
C GLY A 108 -7.67 -16.57 14.04
N PRO A 109 -8.56 -17.55 13.86
CA PRO A 109 -8.99 -18.44 14.93
C PRO A 109 -7.86 -19.29 15.56
N VAL A 110 -6.87 -19.71 14.75
CA VAL A 110 -5.75 -20.53 15.24
C VAL A 110 -4.84 -19.73 16.16
N PHE A 111 -4.54 -18.46 15.80
CA PHE A 111 -3.61 -17.59 16.54
C PHE A 111 -4.31 -16.52 17.39
N ASN A 112 -5.64 -16.54 17.43
CA ASN A 112 -6.49 -15.66 18.23
C ASN A 112 -6.19 -14.16 18.01
N TYR A 113 -6.11 -13.73 16.74
CA TYR A 113 -5.98 -12.32 16.39
C TYR A 113 -7.26 -11.79 15.68
N ASP A 114 -7.48 -10.50 15.84
CA ASP A 114 -8.63 -9.79 15.29
C ASP A 114 -8.47 -9.46 13.79
N ARG A 115 -9.55 -8.95 13.19
CA ARG A 115 -9.59 -8.59 11.76
C ARG A 115 -8.58 -7.49 11.37
N TYR A 116 -8.29 -6.54 12.28
CA TYR A 116 -7.32 -5.48 12.03
C TYR A 116 -5.90 -6.05 11.96
N THR A 117 -5.54 -6.89 12.91
CA THR A 117 -4.26 -7.61 12.92
C THR A 117 -4.13 -8.56 11.73
N ALA A 118 -5.20 -9.31 11.38
CA ALA A 118 -5.24 -10.15 10.18
C ALA A 118 -4.90 -9.35 8.92
N SER A 119 -5.45 -8.15 8.79
CA SER A 119 -5.23 -7.27 7.66
C SER A 119 -3.79 -6.80 7.57
N ILE A 120 -3.21 -6.36 8.70
CA ILE A 120 -1.80 -5.94 8.75
C ILE A 120 -0.90 -7.09 8.33
N LEU A 121 -1.09 -8.29 8.89
CA LEU A 121 -0.27 -9.47 8.60
C LEU A 121 -0.39 -9.89 7.12
N CYS A 122 -1.61 -9.94 6.60
CA CYS A 122 -1.87 -10.29 5.22
C CYS A 122 -1.21 -9.31 4.23
N LEU A 123 -1.46 -8.02 4.40
CA LEU A 123 -0.88 -6.98 3.55
C LEU A 123 0.65 -6.94 3.69
N ALA A 124 1.18 -7.13 4.90
CA ALA A 124 2.61 -7.20 5.13
C ALA A 124 3.26 -8.38 4.38
N VAL A 125 2.67 -9.56 4.45
CA VAL A 125 3.17 -10.74 3.72
C VAL A 125 3.10 -10.51 2.21
N TYR A 126 1.97 -10.02 1.69
CA TYR A 126 1.80 -9.76 0.26
C TYR A 126 2.81 -8.74 -0.27
N HIS A 127 2.91 -7.58 0.36
CA HIS A 127 3.81 -6.52 -0.05
C HIS A 127 5.28 -6.83 0.21
N SER A 128 5.60 -7.69 1.18
CA SER A 128 6.97 -8.12 1.45
C SER A 128 7.59 -8.87 0.27
N ALA A 129 6.79 -9.62 -0.48
CA ALA A 129 7.26 -10.29 -1.69
C ALA A 129 7.71 -9.28 -2.77
N LEU A 130 6.92 -8.22 -2.98
CA LEU A 130 7.25 -7.14 -3.92
C LEU A 130 8.48 -6.34 -3.45
N ILE A 131 8.51 -5.96 -2.16
CA ILE A 131 9.65 -5.25 -1.56
C ILE A 131 10.94 -6.08 -1.66
N SER A 132 10.88 -7.39 -1.43
CA SER A 132 12.04 -8.28 -1.58
C SER A 132 12.60 -8.26 -3.01
N GLU A 133 11.73 -8.27 -4.03
CA GLU A 133 12.17 -8.18 -5.42
C GLU A 133 12.77 -6.80 -5.74
N ILE A 134 12.17 -5.71 -5.25
CA ILE A 134 12.70 -4.37 -5.41
C ILE A 134 14.12 -4.28 -4.82
N LEU A 135 14.29 -4.73 -3.57
CA LEU A 135 15.58 -4.72 -2.89
C LEU A 135 16.64 -5.52 -3.65
N ARG A 136 16.30 -6.73 -4.08
CA ARG A 136 17.20 -7.58 -4.87
C ARG A 136 17.56 -6.93 -6.21
N ALA A 137 16.57 -6.41 -6.93
CA ALA A 137 16.78 -5.80 -8.24
C ALA A 137 17.66 -4.54 -8.13
N GLY A 138 17.43 -3.68 -7.14
CA GLY A 138 18.21 -2.46 -6.94
C GLY A 138 19.67 -2.74 -6.57
N ILE A 139 19.93 -3.77 -5.75
CA ILE A 139 21.30 -4.19 -5.43
C ILE A 139 21.99 -4.76 -6.68
N ASN A 140 21.31 -5.57 -7.46
CA ASN A 140 21.87 -6.16 -8.67
C ASN A 140 22.01 -5.16 -9.83
N ALA A 141 21.37 -4.00 -9.76
CA ALA A 141 21.53 -2.93 -10.75
C ALA A 141 22.85 -2.16 -10.63
N VAL A 142 23.59 -2.33 -9.52
CA VAL A 142 24.93 -1.75 -9.38
C VAL A 142 25.89 -2.48 -10.30
N ALA A 143 26.65 -1.72 -11.10
CA ALA A 143 27.55 -2.25 -12.10
C ALA A 143 28.55 -3.25 -11.49
N GLN A 144 28.76 -4.38 -12.18
CA GLN A 144 29.65 -5.45 -11.71
C GLN A 144 31.08 -4.96 -11.48
N GLY A 145 31.57 -3.98 -12.26
CA GLY A 145 32.87 -3.37 -12.07
C GLY A 145 33.07 -2.73 -10.68
N GLN A 146 31.98 -2.30 -10.02
CA GLN A 146 32.05 -1.79 -8.64
C GLN A 146 32.38 -2.91 -7.63
N TRP A 147 31.86 -4.11 -7.88
CA TRP A 147 32.17 -5.31 -7.10
C TRP A 147 33.60 -5.78 -7.32
N GLU A 148 34.06 -5.75 -8.56
CA GLU A 148 35.42 -6.13 -8.94
C GLU A 148 36.45 -5.16 -8.38
N ALA A 149 36.18 -3.84 -8.46
CA ALA A 149 37.03 -2.79 -7.88
C ALA A 149 37.13 -2.94 -6.36
N ALA A 150 36.01 -3.15 -5.66
CA ALA A 150 36.00 -3.40 -4.22
C ALA A 150 36.86 -4.60 -3.82
N LYS A 151 36.76 -5.70 -4.59
CA LYS A 151 37.55 -6.90 -4.38
C LYS A 151 39.05 -6.66 -4.63
N SER A 152 39.39 -5.89 -5.67
CA SER A 152 40.78 -5.60 -6.04
C SER A 152 41.54 -4.78 -4.98
N ILE A 153 40.83 -3.95 -4.21
CA ILE A 153 41.41 -3.19 -3.07
C ILE A 153 41.31 -3.96 -1.74
N GLY A 154 40.97 -5.24 -1.77
CA GLY A 154 40.95 -6.12 -0.59
C GLY A 154 39.76 -5.95 0.34
N MET A 155 38.66 -5.31 -0.09
CA MET A 155 37.46 -5.20 0.73
C MET A 155 36.79 -6.55 0.95
N SER A 156 36.37 -6.80 2.21
CA SER A 156 35.48 -7.91 2.52
C SER A 156 34.09 -7.70 1.88
N LYS A 157 33.32 -8.77 1.69
CA LYS A 157 31.97 -8.69 1.13
C LYS A 157 31.07 -7.69 1.89
N THR A 158 31.14 -7.69 3.22
CA THR A 158 30.39 -6.78 4.07
C THR A 158 30.81 -5.31 3.88
N GLN A 159 32.11 -5.05 3.74
CA GLN A 159 32.63 -3.71 3.47
C GLN A 159 32.20 -3.23 2.07
N ALA A 160 32.29 -4.07 1.06
CA ALA A 160 31.81 -3.75 -0.28
C ALA A 160 30.31 -3.39 -0.28
N TYR A 161 29.48 -4.20 0.39
CA TYR A 161 28.05 -3.88 0.55
C TYR A 161 27.86 -2.53 1.23
N ARG A 162 28.46 -2.31 2.40
CA ARG A 162 28.20 -1.14 3.24
C ARG A 162 28.67 0.18 2.61
N TYR A 163 29.85 0.18 2.00
CA TYR A 163 30.51 1.41 1.57
C TYR A 163 30.40 1.70 0.08
N ILE A 164 30.11 0.70 -0.76
CA ILE A 164 30.07 0.87 -2.21
C ILE A 164 28.69 0.55 -2.78
N ILE A 165 28.16 -0.65 -2.50
CA ILE A 165 26.98 -1.17 -3.19
C ILE A 165 25.70 -0.55 -2.66
N LEU A 166 25.46 -0.58 -1.35
CA LEU A 166 24.23 -0.04 -0.76
C LEU A 166 24.03 1.45 -1.06
N PRO A 167 25.04 2.33 -0.89
CA PRO A 167 24.89 3.75 -1.23
C PRO A 167 24.54 3.97 -2.70
N GLN A 168 25.10 3.18 -3.62
CA GLN A 168 24.81 3.27 -5.04
C GLN A 168 23.45 2.65 -5.41
N SER A 169 23.01 1.62 -4.70
CA SER A 169 21.72 0.95 -4.96
C SER A 169 20.52 1.82 -4.60
N ILE A 170 20.66 2.77 -3.66
CA ILE A 170 19.55 3.63 -3.21
C ILE A 170 18.84 4.30 -4.38
N ARG A 171 19.56 4.82 -5.37
CA ARG A 171 19.00 5.47 -6.55
C ARG A 171 18.11 4.53 -7.41
N PHE A 172 18.39 3.24 -7.39
CA PHE A 172 17.61 2.21 -8.10
C PHE A 172 16.46 1.69 -7.25
N LEU A 173 16.58 1.78 -5.91
CA LEU A 173 15.58 1.30 -4.95
C LEU A 173 14.45 2.31 -4.74
N LEU A 174 14.78 3.62 -4.67
CA LEU A 174 13.82 4.65 -4.27
C LEU A 174 12.58 4.71 -5.19
N PRO A 175 12.67 4.78 -6.53
CA PRO A 175 11.48 4.93 -7.36
C PRO A 175 10.49 3.77 -7.22
N PRO A 176 10.89 2.48 -7.30
CA PRO A 176 9.93 1.40 -7.10
C PRO A 176 9.43 1.29 -5.64
N MET A 177 10.25 1.65 -4.62
CA MET A 177 9.81 1.64 -3.22
C MET A 177 8.75 2.71 -2.94
N THR A 178 8.88 3.90 -3.51
CA THR A 178 7.86 4.95 -3.37
C THR A 178 6.56 4.55 -4.06
N GLY A 179 6.64 3.90 -5.21
CA GLY A 179 5.48 3.28 -5.87
C GLY A 179 4.79 2.24 -5.00
N GLU A 180 5.57 1.46 -4.24
CA GLU A 180 5.05 0.43 -3.35
C GLU A 180 4.31 1.01 -2.13
N VAL A 181 4.74 2.16 -1.60
CA VAL A 181 3.99 2.89 -0.56
C VAL A 181 2.59 3.28 -1.05
N VAL A 182 2.50 3.82 -2.26
CA VAL A 182 1.21 4.16 -2.89
C VAL A 182 0.36 2.91 -3.14
N HIS A 183 0.98 1.83 -3.60
CA HIS A 183 0.31 0.55 -3.85
C HIS A 183 -0.25 -0.05 -2.55
N MET A 184 0.48 0.01 -1.43
CA MET A 184 0.01 -0.43 -0.11
C MET A 184 -1.30 0.26 0.29
N VAL A 185 -1.38 1.60 0.18
CA VAL A 185 -2.59 2.36 0.52
C VAL A 185 -3.77 1.99 -0.38
N LYS A 186 -3.54 1.76 -1.68
CA LYS A 186 -4.60 1.28 -2.59
C LYS A 186 -5.06 -0.13 -2.25
N SER A 187 -4.12 -1.02 -1.93
CA SER A 187 -4.41 -2.42 -1.60
C SER A 187 -5.17 -2.55 -0.28
N SER A 188 -5.03 -1.58 0.65
CA SER A 188 -5.71 -1.64 1.94
C SER A 188 -7.23 -1.63 1.82
N ALA A 189 -7.80 -1.05 0.76
CA ALA A 189 -9.25 -1.07 0.51
C ALA A 189 -9.83 -2.50 0.40
N ILE A 190 -9.02 -3.51 0.05
CA ILE A 190 -9.50 -4.89 -0.08
C ILE A 190 -9.92 -5.50 1.27
N VAL A 191 -9.39 -4.99 2.38
CA VAL A 191 -9.73 -5.54 3.71
C VAL A 191 -11.17 -5.20 4.16
N SER A 192 -11.86 -4.37 3.37
CA SER A 192 -13.32 -4.13 3.52
C SER A 192 -14.12 -5.43 3.46
N VAL A 193 -13.66 -6.44 2.71
CA VAL A 193 -14.33 -7.75 2.57
C VAL A 193 -14.41 -8.54 3.89
N ILE A 194 -13.58 -8.20 4.88
CA ILE A 194 -13.63 -8.75 6.24
C ILE A 194 -14.10 -7.71 7.27
N ALA A 195 -14.76 -6.66 6.80
CA ALA A 195 -15.38 -5.60 7.60
C ALA A 195 -14.42 -4.92 8.59
N VAL A 196 -13.18 -4.63 8.17
CA VAL A 196 -12.30 -3.71 8.89
C VAL A 196 -12.81 -2.30 8.69
N ALA A 197 -12.95 -1.51 9.76
CA ALA A 197 -13.53 -0.17 9.73
C ALA A 197 -12.58 0.87 9.09
N GLU A 198 -12.14 0.60 7.84
CA GLU A 198 -11.36 1.52 7.02
C GLU A 198 -12.29 2.33 6.09
N LEU A 199 -11.74 3.23 5.28
CA LEU A 199 -12.50 4.20 4.49
C LEU A 199 -13.59 3.55 3.61
N THR A 200 -13.27 2.44 2.94
CA THR A 200 -14.21 1.74 2.04
C THR A 200 -15.36 1.09 2.81
N THR A 201 -15.04 0.43 3.93
CA THR A 201 -16.05 -0.21 4.80
C THR A 201 -17.00 0.82 5.40
N LEU A 202 -16.47 1.94 5.94
CA LEU A 202 -17.34 2.99 6.51
C LEU A 202 -18.19 3.63 5.42
N GLY A 203 -17.66 3.79 4.21
CA GLY A 203 -18.49 4.23 3.09
C GLY A 203 -19.61 3.24 2.73
N GLN A 204 -19.35 1.94 2.72
CA GLN A 204 -20.37 0.92 2.51
C GLN A 204 -21.46 0.96 3.57
N ASN A 205 -21.08 1.13 4.85
CA ASN A 205 -22.03 1.27 5.95
C ASN A 205 -22.92 2.51 5.76
N LEU A 206 -22.32 3.66 5.45
CA LEU A 206 -23.05 4.89 5.17
C LEU A 206 -24.02 4.73 3.98
N ILE A 207 -23.64 4.02 2.93
CA ILE A 207 -24.53 3.75 1.80
C ILE A 207 -25.72 2.88 2.24
N SER A 208 -25.48 1.86 3.07
CA SER A 208 -26.54 1.00 3.60
C SER A 208 -27.54 1.77 4.46
N ASP A 209 -27.07 2.76 5.20
CA ASP A 209 -27.91 3.55 6.11
C ASP A 209 -28.64 4.71 5.40
N THR A 210 -28.06 5.25 4.32
CA THR A 210 -28.53 6.51 3.71
C THR A 210 -29.03 6.37 2.27
N TYR A 211 -28.69 5.26 1.61
CA TYR A 211 -28.93 5.02 0.17
C TYR A 211 -28.22 6.03 -0.76
N MET A 212 -27.25 6.79 -0.27
CA MET A 212 -26.50 7.81 -1.01
C MET A 212 -25.29 7.20 -1.75
N ALA A 213 -25.55 6.20 -2.61
CA ALA A 213 -24.47 5.42 -3.23
C ALA A 213 -23.53 6.29 -4.11
N PHE A 214 -24.09 7.16 -4.94
CA PHE A 214 -23.30 7.97 -5.87
C PHE A 214 -22.40 8.96 -5.11
N GLU A 215 -23.00 9.75 -4.20
CA GLU A 215 -22.26 10.78 -3.46
C GLU A 215 -21.14 10.20 -2.63
N ILE A 216 -21.41 9.09 -1.93
CA ILE A 216 -20.42 8.47 -1.04
C ILE A 216 -19.29 7.85 -1.84
N TRP A 217 -19.58 7.08 -2.92
CA TRP A 217 -18.51 6.51 -3.74
C TRP A 217 -17.66 7.57 -4.44
N PHE A 218 -18.27 8.63 -4.98
CA PHE A 218 -17.50 9.75 -5.55
C PHE A 218 -16.64 10.43 -4.48
N THR A 219 -17.18 10.64 -3.28
CA THR A 219 -16.43 11.24 -2.17
C THR A 219 -15.24 10.37 -1.75
N ILE A 220 -15.43 9.05 -1.60
CA ILE A 220 -14.37 8.10 -1.29
C ILE A 220 -13.29 8.12 -2.37
N ALA A 221 -13.70 8.11 -3.65
CA ALA A 221 -12.76 8.17 -4.78
C ALA A 221 -11.92 9.45 -4.74
N ILE A 222 -12.54 10.60 -4.43
CA ILE A 222 -11.85 11.89 -4.29
C ILE A 222 -10.88 11.84 -3.10
N ILE A 223 -11.29 11.32 -1.94
CA ILE A 223 -10.43 11.20 -0.76
C ILE A 223 -9.21 10.34 -1.06
N TYR A 224 -9.39 9.14 -1.65
CA TYR A 224 -8.26 8.30 -2.08
C TYR A 224 -7.37 9.03 -3.09
N MET A 225 -7.95 9.67 -4.08
CA MET A 225 -7.20 10.42 -5.10
C MET A 225 -6.33 11.51 -4.45
N VAL A 226 -6.87 12.30 -3.53
CA VAL A 226 -6.13 13.36 -2.82
C VAL A 226 -4.99 12.77 -2.00
N VAL A 227 -5.23 11.72 -1.21
CA VAL A 227 -4.20 11.06 -0.40
C VAL A 227 -3.09 10.49 -1.29
N ILE A 228 -3.45 9.80 -2.37
CA ILE A 228 -2.50 9.20 -3.31
C ILE A 228 -1.69 10.29 -4.02
N LEU A 229 -2.30 11.41 -4.41
CA LEU A 229 -1.59 12.54 -5.00
C LEU A 229 -0.58 13.14 -4.03
N ILE A 230 -0.96 13.35 -2.76
CA ILE A 230 -0.06 13.85 -1.71
C ILE A 230 1.14 12.90 -1.53
N LEU A 231 0.87 11.59 -1.42
CA LEU A 231 1.94 10.58 -1.31
C LEU A 231 2.83 10.56 -2.54
N SER A 232 2.28 10.62 -3.76
CA SER A 232 3.03 10.60 -5.01
C SER A 232 3.90 11.85 -5.18
N ILE A 233 3.40 13.04 -4.79
CA ILE A 233 4.19 14.28 -4.80
C ILE A 233 5.34 14.17 -3.78
N GLY A 234 5.06 13.73 -2.57
CA GLY A 234 6.08 13.51 -1.55
C GLY A 234 7.16 12.52 -2.01
N ALA A 235 6.76 11.41 -2.62
CA ALA A 235 7.63 10.42 -3.24
C ALA A 235 8.53 11.04 -4.31
N SER A 236 7.95 11.78 -5.26
CA SER A 236 8.69 12.44 -6.35
C SER A 236 9.71 13.46 -5.84
N LEU A 237 9.41 14.17 -4.74
CA LEU A 237 10.37 15.09 -4.11
C LEU A 237 11.57 14.36 -3.52
N VAL A 238 11.34 13.22 -2.86
CA VAL A 238 12.41 12.36 -2.34
C VAL A 238 13.26 11.80 -3.48
N GLU A 239 12.65 11.27 -4.52
CA GLU A 239 13.34 10.73 -5.70
C GLU A 239 14.25 11.76 -6.35
N LYS A 240 13.75 12.97 -6.62
CA LYS A 240 14.54 14.06 -7.22
C LYS A 240 15.79 14.39 -6.41
N ARG A 241 15.70 14.37 -5.10
CA ARG A 241 16.85 14.69 -4.22
C ARG A 241 18.00 13.67 -4.35
N TYR A 242 17.68 12.40 -4.64
CA TYR A 242 18.68 11.32 -4.75
C TYR A 242 19.12 11.02 -6.19
N THR A 243 18.35 11.45 -7.19
CA THR A 243 18.72 11.28 -8.61
C THR A 243 19.66 12.39 -9.13
N VAL A 244 19.64 13.58 -8.52
CA VAL A 244 20.45 14.76 -8.93
C VAL A 244 21.89 14.71 -8.42
N ILE A 245 22.27 13.72 -7.61
CA ILE A 245 23.66 13.56 -7.16
C ILE A 245 24.39 12.68 -8.20
N ASN A 246 24.73 13.28 -9.33
CA ASN A 246 25.73 12.82 -10.31
C ASN A 246 26.85 13.81 -10.40
#